data_f5a0c63c73955ad813b9e73ee48477bf
#
_entry.id   f5a0c63c73955ad813b9e73ee48477bf
#
_cell.length_a   1.000
_cell.length_b   1.000
_cell.length_c   1.000
_cell.angle_alpha   90.00
_cell.angle_beta   90.00
_cell.angle_gamma   90.00
#
_symmetry.space_group_name_H-M   'P 1'
#
loop_
_entity.id
_entity.type
_entity.pdbx_description
1 polymer ?
#
loop_
_entity_poly.entity_id
_entity_poly.type
_entity_poly.pdbx_seq_one_letter_code
_entity_poly.pdbx_strand_id
1 'polypeptide(L)'
;MKKLSLKFMLFVILSIFSSLTYADGVFSKYYNGRFYFSIDVPVEKYENGGGETSKLDFVKNSKSIPTKEFFSAYEAGNSDGLTIKDKNENITILAYGTNFLNTEETNGLEDIENIKESFKKDNLDYNEFIKKYYNGKLSKNIDPLKYNYNKVLFINGNNITYNTIGKDFYVVSYAENNKIFYKKVIYNKDKNSYAIFEASYLEKDKKIMDSIVNEMVKSFKIIK
;
A
#
# COMPACT_ATOMS: atom_id res chain seq x y z
N MET A 1 14.52 -36.01 -11.34
CA MET A 1 14.69 -34.56 -11.59
C MET A 1 13.36 -33.96 -12.06
N LYS A 2 12.70 -33.14 -11.22
CA LYS A 2 11.43 -32.48 -11.59
C LYS A 2 11.74 -31.32 -12.54
N LYS A 3 11.17 -31.34 -13.75
CA LYS A 3 11.28 -30.23 -14.71
C LYS A 3 10.62 -28.99 -14.07
N LEU A 4 11.44 -28.02 -13.66
CA LEU A 4 10.97 -26.68 -13.29
C LEU A 4 10.26 -26.09 -14.51
N SER A 5 9.01 -25.65 -14.36
CA SER A 5 8.21 -25.22 -15.50
C SER A 5 8.89 -24.02 -16.17
N LEU A 6 8.97 -24.06 -17.49
CA LEU A 6 9.54 -22.98 -18.32
C LEU A 6 8.91 -21.62 -18.01
N LYS A 7 7.65 -21.61 -17.57
CA LYS A 7 6.93 -20.40 -17.12
C LYS A 7 7.52 -19.79 -15.87
N PHE A 8 7.97 -20.59 -14.90
CA PHE A 8 8.60 -20.10 -13.67
C PHE A 8 9.99 -19.52 -13.96
N MET A 9 10.73 -20.16 -14.86
CA MET A 9 12.05 -19.67 -15.29
C MET A 9 11.94 -18.36 -16.10
N LEU A 10 10.90 -18.21 -16.92
CA LEU A 10 10.61 -16.96 -17.67
C LEU A 10 10.22 -15.81 -16.72
N PHE A 11 9.48 -16.10 -15.66
CA PHE A 11 9.06 -15.11 -14.67
C PHE A 11 10.26 -14.61 -13.84
N VAL A 12 11.18 -15.49 -13.45
CA VAL A 12 12.41 -15.12 -12.74
C VAL A 12 13.35 -14.31 -13.65
N ILE A 13 13.44 -14.65 -14.93
CA ILE A 13 14.26 -13.90 -15.89
C ILE A 13 13.64 -12.52 -16.17
N LEU A 14 12.31 -12.41 -16.32
CA LEU A 14 11.62 -11.13 -16.48
C LEU A 14 11.75 -10.24 -15.23
N SER A 15 11.78 -10.80 -14.02
CA SER A 15 12.02 -10.03 -12.80
C SER A 15 13.45 -9.53 -12.66
N ILE A 16 14.42 -10.20 -13.28
CA ILE A 16 15.83 -9.78 -13.28
C ILE A 16 16.09 -8.71 -14.34
N PHE A 17 15.39 -8.76 -15.48
CA PHE A 17 15.54 -7.75 -16.55
C PHE A 17 14.70 -6.49 -16.34
N SER A 18 13.65 -6.53 -15.51
CA SER A 18 12.91 -5.32 -15.13
C SER A 18 13.67 -4.42 -14.14
N SER A 19 14.80 -4.88 -13.62
CA SER A 19 15.63 -4.10 -12.68
C SER A 19 16.58 -3.09 -13.34
N LEU A 20 16.55 -2.92 -14.66
CA LEU A 20 17.50 -2.07 -15.40
C LEU A 20 16.90 -0.81 -16.05
N THR A 21 15.61 -0.56 -15.86
CA THR A 21 15.08 0.79 -16.13
C THR A 21 14.97 1.52 -14.80
N TYR A 22 16.08 2.02 -14.29
CA TYR A 22 16.08 3.06 -13.28
C TYR A 22 15.18 4.18 -13.79
N ALA A 23 14.14 4.50 -13.06
CA ALA A 23 13.58 5.82 -13.15
C ALA A 23 14.75 6.76 -12.79
N ASP A 24 15.31 7.48 -13.78
CA ASP A 24 16.29 8.56 -13.56
C ASP A 24 15.60 9.72 -12.81
N GLY A 25 14.82 9.39 -11.79
CA GLY A 25 14.09 10.31 -10.95
C GLY A 25 14.88 10.55 -9.66
N VAL A 26 14.97 11.79 -9.27
CA VAL A 26 15.46 12.13 -7.93
C VAL A 26 14.37 11.75 -6.93
N PHE A 27 14.74 10.98 -5.91
CA PHE A 27 13.87 10.64 -4.80
C PHE A 27 14.41 11.29 -3.53
N SER A 28 13.52 11.91 -2.77
CA SER A 28 13.83 12.43 -1.44
C SER A 28 13.25 11.53 -0.37
N LYS A 29 13.95 11.43 0.76
CA LYS A 29 13.51 10.59 1.85
C LYS A 29 12.50 11.32 2.74
N TYR A 30 11.30 10.78 2.84
CA TYR A 30 10.30 11.17 3.82
C TYR A 30 10.45 10.35 5.10
N TYR A 31 10.37 11.02 6.26
CA TYR A 31 10.35 10.40 7.57
C TYR A 31 9.08 10.78 8.32
N ASN A 32 8.34 9.76 8.77
CA ASN A 32 7.24 9.97 9.69
C ASN A 32 7.68 9.64 11.12
N GLY A 33 7.87 10.68 11.92
CA GLY A 33 8.33 10.54 13.31
C GLY A 33 7.25 10.04 14.27
N ARG A 34 5.97 10.18 13.93
CA ARG A 34 4.86 9.73 14.76
C ARG A 34 4.68 8.21 14.71
N PHE A 35 4.77 7.63 13.52
CA PHE A 35 4.55 6.21 13.28
C PHE A 35 5.82 5.44 12.91
N TYR A 36 6.99 6.13 12.99
CA TYR A 36 8.32 5.54 12.83
C TYR A 36 8.50 4.77 11.52
N PHE A 37 8.16 5.39 10.40
CA PHE A 37 8.44 4.84 9.09
C PHE A 37 9.17 5.83 8.19
N SER A 38 9.84 5.32 7.16
CA SER A 38 10.41 6.12 6.09
C SER A 38 10.07 5.55 4.73
N ILE A 39 10.04 6.42 3.72
CA ILE A 39 9.82 6.09 2.34
C ILE A 39 10.53 7.10 1.45
N ASP A 40 11.08 6.64 0.32
CA ASP A 40 11.60 7.54 -0.70
C ASP A 40 10.46 7.99 -1.61
N VAL A 41 10.33 9.29 -1.80
CA VAL A 41 9.26 9.91 -2.58
C VAL A 41 9.84 10.60 -3.81
N PRO A 42 9.14 10.59 -4.96
CA PRO A 42 9.66 11.09 -6.24
C PRO A 42 9.65 12.63 -6.29
N VAL A 43 10.34 13.27 -5.37
CA VAL A 43 10.38 14.71 -5.22
C VAL A 43 11.82 15.18 -5.01
N GLU A 44 12.17 16.35 -5.55
CA GLU A 44 13.50 16.91 -5.48
C GLU A 44 13.88 17.30 -4.05
N LYS A 45 12.93 17.81 -3.29
CA LYS A 45 13.11 18.21 -1.91
C LYS A 45 11.82 18.02 -1.13
N TYR A 46 11.94 17.39 0.03
CA TYR A 46 10.89 17.34 1.03
C TYR A 46 11.25 18.29 2.18
N GLU A 47 10.41 19.30 2.41
CA GLU A 47 10.52 20.16 3.58
C GLU A 47 9.42 19.81 4.57
N ASN A 48 9.83 19.40 5.77
CA ASN A 48 8.90 19.15 6.86
C ASN A 48 8.37 20.51 7.35
N GLY A 49 7.18 20.89 6.89
CA GLY A 49 6.51 22.12 7.32
C GLY A 49 5.75 21.87 8.61
N GLY A 50 6.17 22.48 9.68
CA GLY A 50 5.40 22.46 10.92
C GLY A 50 4.05 23.16 10.73
N GLY A 51 2.99 22.39 10.55
CA GLY A 51 1.63 22.84 10.84
C GLY A 51 0.64 22.91 9.70
N GLU A 52 0.94 23.33 8.50
CA GLU A 52 -0.03 23.39 7.41
C GLU A 52 0.63 23.10 6.07
N THR A 53 0.32 21.93 5.49
CA THR A 53 0.67 21.53 4.13
C THR A 53 2.11 21.81 3.68
N SER A 54 3.00 20.84 3.89
CA SER A 54 4.30 20.84 3.23
C SER A 54 4.10 20.72 1.72
N LYS A 55 4.57 21.71 0.96
CA LYS A 55 4.62 21.60 -0.48
C LYS A 55 5.82 20.75 -0.84
N LEU A 56 5.56 19.65 -1.53
CA LEU A 56 6.60 18.85 -2.14
C LEU A 56 6.87 19.42 -3.54
N ASP A 57 8.08 19.91 -3.77
CA ASP A 57 8.50 20.34 -5.10
C ASP A 57 8.91 19.11 -5.92
N PHE A 58 8.11 18.79 -6.91
CA PHE A 58 8.42 17.67 -7.83
C PHE A 58 9.64 17.95 -8.68
N VAL A 59 10.37 16.88 -8.97
CA VAL A 59 11.53 16.91 -9.88
C VAL A 59 11.13 17.50 -11.23
N LYS A 60 11.57 18.72 -11.50
CA LYS A 60 11.21 19.46 -12.72
C LYS A 60 11.78 18.87 -14.01
N ASN A 61 12.73 17.95 -13.93
CA ASN A 61 13.52 17.48 -15.09
C ASN A 61 13.68 15.96 -15.17
N SER A 62 12.85 15.16 -14.51
CA SER A 62 12.91 13.71 -14.71
C SER A 62 12.43 13.33 -16.11
N LYS A 63 13.28 12.67 -16.90
CA LYS A 63 12.90 12.14 -18.22
C LYS A 63 11.84 11.04 -18.14
N SER A 64 11.63 10.47 -16.98
CA SER A 64 10.72 9.35 -16.70
C SER A 64 9.38 9.80 -16.13
N ILE A 65 9.26 11.02 -15.57
CA ILE A 65 8.02 11.56 -15.02
C ILE A 65 7.72 12.87 -15.72
N PRO A 66 6.62 12.99 -16.48
CA PRO A 66 6.20 14.25 -17.07
C PRO A 66 5.80 15.23 -15.97
N THR A 67 6.70 16.11 -15.58
CA THR A 67 6.65 16.89 -14.34
C THR A 67 5.64 18.03 -14.33
N LYS A 68 5.07 18.39 -15.47
CA LYS A 68 4.15 19.55 -15.54
C LYS A 68 2.71 19.27 -15.10
N GLU A 69 2.31 18.02 -14.99
CA GLU A 69 0.90 17.64 -14.78
C GLU A 69 0.64 16.87 -13.51
N PHE A 70 1.68 16.42 -12.82
CA PHE A 70 1.58 15.53 -11.70
C PHE A 70 1.74 16.26 -10.38
N PHE A 71 0.95 15.95 -9.44
CA PHE A 71 1.16 15.89 -8.01
C PHE A 71 1.11 17.22 -7.24
N SER A 72 0.04 17.42 -6.55
CA SER A 72 0.15 18.05 -5.25
C SER A 72 0.55 16.99 -4.22
N ALA A 73 1.61 17.23 -3.48
CA ALA A 73 1.97 16.39 -2.36
C ALA A 73 1.86 17.21 -1.08
N TYR A 74 1.27 16.65 -0.06
CA TYR A 74 1.10 17.31 1.22
C TYR A 74 1.16 16.30 2.36
N GLU A 75 1.63 16.75 3.51
CA GLU A 75 1.52 16.03 4.76
C GLU A 75 0.23 16.48 5.47
N ALA A 76 -0.54 15.54 5.98
CA ALA A 76 -1.70 15.85 6.80
C ALA A 76 -1.28 16.61 8.06
N GLY A 77 -2.02 17.63 8.49
CA GLY A 77 -1.66 18.53 9.58
C GLY A 77 -1.44 17.87 10.95
N ASN A 78 -1.86 16.62 11.12
CA ASN A 78 -1.62 15.80 12.30
C ASN A 78 -0.38 14.89 12.18
N SER A 79 0.40 15.02 11.12
CA SER A 79 1.59 14.19 10.83
C SER A 79 1.29 12.69 10.71
N ASP A 80 0.09 12.30 10.33
CA ASP A 80 -0.27 10.89 10.15
C ASP A 80 0.36 10.30 8.90
N GLY A 81 0.69 11.14 7.91
CA GLY A 81 1.35 10.68 6.71
C GLY A 81 1.31 11.65 5.53
N LEU A 82 1.70 11.10 4.40
CA LEU A 82 1.90 11.78 3.14
C LEU A 82 0.81 11.40 2.14
N THR A 83 0.29 12.38 1.42
CA THR A 83 -0.62 12.19 0.28
C THR A 83 -0.03 12.81 -0.97
N ILE A 84 -0.02 12.08 -2.09
CA ILE A 84 0.39 12.53 -3.41
C ILE A 84 -0.76 12.28 -4.38
N LYS A 85 -1.22 13.31 -5.09
CA LYS A 85 -2.31 13.21 -6.06
C LYS A 85 -2.00 13.99 -7.34
N ASP A 86 -2.50 13.52 -8.48
CA ASP A 86 -2.59 14.36 -9.68
C ASP A 86 -3.84 15.25 -9.65
N LYS A 87 -3.89 16.24 -10.55
CA LYS A 87 -5.00 17.20 -10.60
C LYS A 87 -6.37 16.57 -10.82
N ASN A 88 -6.40 15.40 -11.46
CA ASN A 88 -7.64 14.71 -11.82
C ASN A 88 -7.93 13.53 -10.89
N GLU A 89 -7.13 13.34 -9.86
CA GLU A 89 -7.20 12.19 -8.91
C GLU A 89 -7.16 10.81 -9.61
N ASN A 90 -6.57 10.76 -10.82
CA ASN A 90 -6.31 9.50 -11.50
C ASN A 90 -5.16 8.72 -10.87
N ILE A 91 -4.24 9.47 -10.22
CA ILE A 91 -3.13 8.93 -9.47
C ILE A 91 -3.28 9.39 -8.03
N THR A 92 -3.26 8.44 -7.12
CA THR A 92 -3.23 8.71 -5.68
C THR A 92 -2.21 7.80 -5.03
N ILE A 93 -1.30 8.37 -4.25
CA ILE A 93 -0.33 7.63 -3.45
C ILE A 93 -0.44 8.13 -2.03
N LEU A 94 -0.56 7.21 -1.09
CA LEU A 94 -0.65 7.45 0.34
C LEU A 94 0.47 6.69 1.05
N ALA A 95 1.11 7.34 2.03
CA ALA A 95 1.99 6.68 2.97
C ALA A 95 1.69 7.23 4.36
N TYR A 96 1.05 6.46 5.21
CA TYR A 96 0.56 6.91 6.51
C TYR A 96 0.70 5.86 7.59
N GLY A 97 0.57 6.28 8.82
CA GLY A 97 0.55 5.40 9.99
C GLY A 97 -0.78 5.40 10.71
N THR A 98 -1.05 4.31 11.43
CA THR A 98 -2.21 4.17 12.30
C THR A 98 -1.91 3.23 13.46
N ASN A 99 -2.57 3.44 14.58
CA ASN A 99 -2.53 2.49 15.69
C ASN A 99 -3.52 1.33 15.51
N PHE A 100 -4.47 1.48 14.59
CA PHE A 100 -5.56 0.54 14.39
C PHE A 100 -5.72 0.22 12.92
N LEU A 101 -5.55 -1.05 12.55
CA LEU A 101 -5.60 -1.47 11.16
C LEU A 101 -7.03 -1.66 10.63
N ASN A 102 -7.96 -1.98 11.50
CA ASN A 102 -9.35 -2.28 11.15
C ASN A 102 -10.28 -1.35 11.95
N THR A 103 -10.20 -0.03 11.68
CA THR A 103 -10.83 1.02 12.49
C THR A 103 -12.34 0.90 12.62
N GLU A 104 -13.02 0.34 11.64
CA GLU A 104 -14.48 0.14 11.65
C GLU A 104 -14.90 -1.02 12.56
N GLU A 105 -13.93 -1.89 12.90
CA GLU A 105 -14.11 -3.10 13.67
C GLU A 105 -13.36 -3.05 15.01
N THR A 106 -12.74 -1.92 15.35
CA THR A 106 -11.67 -1.81 16.34
C THR A 106 -12.09 -1.69 17.77
N ASN A 107 -13.34 -1.52 18.06
CA ASN A 107 -13.72 -1.82 19.44
C ASN A 107 -13.74 -3.33 19.69
N GLY A 108 -13.00 -4.00 18.82
CA GLY A 108 -12.48 -5.31 18.90
C GLY A 108 -12.88 -6.17 17.73
N LEU A 109 -11.85 -6.64 17.04
CA LEU A 109 -11.94 -7.95 16.40
C LEU A 109 -12.44 -9.03 17.41
N GLU A 110 -12.62 -8.64 18.65
CA GLU A 110 -13.23 -9.38 19.75
C GLU A 110 -14.75 -9.30 19.72
N ASP A 111 -15.32 -8.23 19.14
CA ASP A 111 -16.77 -8.07 18.99
C ASP A 111 -17.23 -8.54 17.61
N ILE A 112 -17.69 -9.79 17.57
CA ILE A 112 -18.19 -10.47 16.36
C ILE A 112 -19.37 -9.71 15.75
N GLU A 113 -20.20 -9.04 16.52
CA GLU A 113 -21.35 -8.30 16.00
C GLU A 113 -20.90 -7.05 15.23
N ASN A 114 -19.91 -6.33 15.73
CA ASN A 114 -19.32 -5.20 14.99
C ASN A 114 -18.70 -5.63 13.66
N ILE A 115 -18.03 -6.80 13.66
CA ILE A 115 -17.48 -7.37 12.41
C ILE A 115 -18.61 -7.69 11.42
N LYS A 116 -19.69 -8.32 11.87
CA LYS A 116 -20.84 -8.63 11.01
C LYS A 116 -21.51 -7.38 10.45
N GLU A 117 -21.64 -6.34 11.28
CA GLU A 117 -22.18 -5.05 10.83
C GLU A 117 -21.30 -4.40 9.77
N SER A 118 -19.96 -4.44 9.92
CA SER A 118 -19.04 -3.95 8.90
C SER A 118 -19.23 -4.69 7.58
N PHE A 119 -19.30 -6.02 7.60
CA PHE A 119 -19.54 -6.81 6.40
C PHE A 119 -20.88 -6.48 5.74
N LYS A 120 -21.92 -6.26 6.54
CA LYS A 120 -23.24 -5.87 6.03
C LYS A 120 -23.21 -4.49 5.36
N LYS A 121 -22.50 -3.51 5.96
CA LYS A 121 -22.32 -2.18 5.36
C LYS A 121 -21.61 -2.24 4.02
N ASP A 122 -20.60 -3.10 3.92
CA ASP A 122 -19.81 -3.31 2.70
C ASP A 122 -20.50 -4.25 1.69
N ASN A 123 -21.73 -4.72 1.98
CA ASN A 123 -22.47 -5.71 1.19
C ASN A 123 -21.67 -7.00 0.96
N LEU A 124 -20.97 -7.49 1.96
CA LEU A 124 -20.14 -8.69 1.94
C LEU A 124 -20.78 -9.83 2.74
N ASP A 125 -20.54 -11.07 2.32
CA ASP A 125 -20.99 -12.26 3.06
C ASP A 125 -19.96 -12.64 4.15
N TYR A 126 -20.30 -12.31 5.39
CA TYR A 126 -19.50 -12.66 6.56
C TYR A 126 -19.31 -14.18 6.71
N ASN A 127 -20.34 -14.98 6.49
CA ASN A 127 -20.26 -16.44 6.70
C ASN A 127 -19.34 -17.09 5.66
N GLU A 128 -19.41 -16.63 4.41
CA GLU A 128 -18.50 -17.08 3.36
C GLU A 128 -17.05 -16.72 3.70
N PHE A 129 -16.79 -15.48 4.13
CA PHE A 129 -15.47 -15.04 4.55
C PHE A 129 -14.91 -15.90 5.67
N ILE A 130 -15.69 -16.11 6.74
CA ILE A 130 -15.25 -16.91 7.89
C ILE A 130 -15.03 -18.37 7.50
N LYS A 131 -15.89 -18.94 6.68
CA LYS A 131 -15.70 -20.30 6.14
C LYS A 131 -14.42 -20.42 5.34
N LYS A 132 -14.13 -19.43 4.46
CA LYS A 132 -12.99 -19.44 3.56
C LYS A 132 -11.64 -19.30 4.27
N TYR A 133 -11.56 -18.41 5.28
CA TYR A 133 -10.28 -18.03 5.88
C TYR A 133 -10.08 -18.49 7.33
N TYR A 134 -11.14 -18.89 8.01
CA TYR A 134 -11.13 -19.19 9.46
C TYR A 134 -11.83 -20.51 9.82
N ASN A 135 -12.05 -21.39 8.87
CA ASN A 135 -12.72 -22.68 9.09
C ASN A 135 -14.08 -22.55 9.80
N GLY A 136 -14.83 -21.50 9.50
CA GLY A 136 -16.17 -21.26 10.02
C GLY A 136 -16.22 -20.58 11.40
N LYS A 137 -15.08 -20.25 12.03
CA LYS A 137 -15.05 -19.63 13.37
C LYS A 137 -13.88 -18.69 13.55
N LEU A 138 -14.14 -17.47 13.98
CA LEU A 138 -13.09 -16.56 14.46
C LEU A 138 -12.62 -16.97 15.87
N SER A 139 -11.32 -16.91 16.10
CA SER A 139 -10.77 -17.05 17.45
C SER A 139 -10.85 -15.72 18.19
N LYS A 140 -10.76 -15.75 19.53
CA LYS A 140 -10.69 -14.53 20.35
C LYS A 140 -9.39 -13.73 20.14
N ASN A 141 -8.32 -14.39 19.67
CA ASN A 141 -7.02 -13.78 19.43
C ASN A 141 -6.75 -13.73 17.92
N ILE A 142 -7.47 -12.87 17.22
CA ILE A 142 -7.27 -12.67 15.78
C ILE A 142 -6.04 -11.78 15.58
N ASP A 143 -5.13 -12.22 14.71
CA ASP A 143 -4.05 -11.37 14.23
C ASP A 143 -4.63 -10.28 13.31
N PRO A 144 -4.57 -8.98 13.70
CA PRO A 144 -5.18 -7.90 12.93
C PRO A 144 -4.59 -7.76 11.53
N LEU A 145 -3.28 -8.01 11.38
CA LEU A 145 -2.61 -7.94 10.08
C LEU A 145 -3.13 -9.01 9.13
N LYS A 146 -3.21 -10.25 9.61
CA LYS A 146 -3.73 -11.39 8.84
C LYS A 146 -5.22 -11.23 8.52
N TYR A 147 -6.00 -10.72 9.46
CA TYR A 147 -7.41 -10.44 9.25
C TYR A 147 -7.61 -9.41 8.13
N ASN A 148 -6.93 -8.28 8.21
CA ASN A 148 -7.00 -7.23 7.20
C ASN A 148 -6.55 -7.74 5.81
N TYR A 149 -5.46 -8.49 5.75
CA TYR A 149 -5.00 -9.14 4.51
C TYR A 149 -6.09 -10.04 3.91
N ASN A 150 -6.69 -10.93 4.71
CA ASN A 150 -7.74 -11.85 4.25
C ASN A 150 -8.99 -11.09 3.78
N LYS A 151 -9.38 -10.00 4.48
CA LYS A 151 -10.51 -9.14 4.09
C LYS A 151 -10.24 -8.48 2.75
N VAL A 152 -9.03 -7.94 2.53
CA VAL A 152 -8.64 -7.35 1.24
C VAL A 152 -8.70 -8.39 0.11
N LEU A 153 -8.23 -9.61 0.35
CA LEU A 153 -8.33 -10.70 -0.63
C LEU A 153 -9.78 -11.13 -0.90
N PHE A 154 -10.62 -11.12 0.13
CA PHE A 154 -12.03 -11.48 -0.02
C PHE A 154 -12.81 -10.46 -0.84
N ILE A 155 -12.59 -9.18 -0.57
CA ILE A 155 -13.24 -8.06 -1.28
C ILE A 155 -12.85 -8.06 -2.76
N ASN A 156 -11.56 -8.21 -3.06
CA ASN A 156 -11.06 -8.04 -4.42
C ASN A 156 -11.05 -9.34 -5.24
N GLY A 157 -11.19 -10.50 -4.62
CA GLY A 157 -11.42 -11.79 -5.26
C GLY A 157 -10.57 -12.05 -6.49
N ASN A 158 -11.21 -12.19 -7.64
CA ASN A 158 -10.56 -12.49 -8.92
C ASN A 158 -9.77 -11.33 -9.52
N ASN A 159 -9.89 -10.11 -8.98
CA ASN A 159 -9.15 -8.94 -9.42
C ASN A 159 -7.71 -8.91 -8.88
N ILE A 160 -7.38 -9.78 -7.92
CA ILE A 160 -6.05 -9.87 -7.33
C ILE A 160 -5.03 -10.31 -8.38
N THR A 161 -4.02 -9.48 -8.61
CA THR A 161 -2.91 -9.74 -9.54
C THR A 161 -1.66 -10.20 -8.83
N TYR A 162 -1.46 -9.78 -7.58
CA TYR A 162 -0.35 -10.18 -6.73
C TYR A 162 -0.74 -10.09 -5.26
N ASN A 163 -0.29 -11.05 -4.47
CA ASN A 163 -0.42 -10.98 -3.02
C ASN A 163 0.69 -11.77 -2.32
N THR A 164 1.08 -11.32 -1.14
CA THR A 164 1.98 -12.02 -0.24
C THR A 164 1.79 -11.54 1.18
N ILE A 165 2.00 -12.42 2.15
CA ILE A 165 2.00 -12.11 3.57
C ILE A 165 3.25 -12.69 4.22
N GLY A 166 3.95 -11.85 4.99
CA GLY A 166 5.06 -12.23 5.87
C GLY A 166 4.64 -12.19 7.34
N LYS A 167 5.62 -12.26 8.22
CA LYS A 167 5.39 -12.22 9.67
C LYS A 167 4.83 -10.87 10.14
N ASP A 168 5.37 -9.79 9.61
CA ASP A 168 5.09 -8.43 10.08
C ASP A 168 4.64 -7.51 8.93
N PHE A 169 4.28 -8.05 7.78
CA PHE A 169 3.81 -7.26 6.63
C PHE A 169 2.93 -8.10 5.70
N TYR A 170 2.16 -7.39 4.88
CA TYR A 170 1.58 -7.96 3.68
C TYR A 170 1.66 -6.99 2.50
N VAL A 171 1.52 -7.54 1.30
CA VAL A 171 1.38 -6.80 0.05
C VAL A 171 0.23 -7.38 -0.76
N VAL A 172 -0.60 -6.53 -1.33
CA VAL A 172 -1.65 -6.90 -2.27
C VAL A 172 -1.67 -5.91 -3.43
N SER A 173 -1.81 -6.43 -4.65
CA SER A 173 -2.10 -5.63 -5.84
C SER A 173 -3.30 -6.22 -6.57
N TYR A 174 -4.17 -5.37 -7.09
CA TYR A 174 -5.34 -5.78 -7.87
C TYR A 174 -5.67 -4.74 -8.93
N ALA A 175 -6.45 -5.15 -9.92
CA ALA A 175 -6.89 -4.27 -11.01
C ALA A 175 -8.42 -4.27 -11.07
N GLU A 176 -9.01 -3.08 -11.08
CA GLU A 176 -10.45 -2.89 -11.14
C GLU A 176 -10.79 -1.59 -11.86
N ASN A 177 -11.80 -1.59 -12.73
CA ASN A 177 -12.30 -0.41 -13.43
C ASN A 177 -11.21 0.42 -14.14
N ASN A 178 -10.28 -0.25 -14.86
CA ASN A 178 -9.13 0.35 -15.54
C ASN A 178 -8.14 1.06 -14.61
N LYS A 179 -8.17 0.77 -13.30
CA LYS A 179 -7.20 1.22 -12.31
C LYS A 179 -6.43 0.04 -11.73
N ILE A 180 -5.18 0.30 -11.41
CA ILE A 180 -4.32 -0.60 -10.66
C ILE A 180 -4.24 -0.06 -9.24
N PHE A 181 -4.36 -0.97 -8.28
CA PHE A 181 -4.25 -0.70 -6.85
C PHE A 181 -3.09 -1.50 -6.28
N TYR A 182 -2.35 -0.87 -5.40
CA TYR A 182 -1.25 -1.47 -4.66
C TYR A 182 -1.34 -1.09 -3.19
N LYS A 183 -1.21 -2.07 -2.31
CA LYS A 183 -1.22 -1.85 -0.87
C LYS A 183 -0.12 -2.66 -0.21
N LYS A 184 0.69 -2.00 0.65
CA LYS A 184 1.64 -2.65 1.55
C LYS A 184 1.37 -2.16 2.97
N VAL A 185 1.28 -3.09 3.89
CA VAL A 185 1.12 -2.81 5.32
C VAL A 185 2.27 -3.44 6.07
N ILE A 186 2.87 -2.69 6.98
CA ILE A 186 3.95 -3.15 7.85
C ILE A 186 3.53 -2.93 9.31
N TYR A 187 3.62 -3.96 10.12
CA TYR A 187 3.40 -3.88 11.57
C TYR A 187 4.69 -3.50 12.30
N ASN A 188 4.63 -2.41 13.03
CA ASN A 188 5.70 -1.98 13.93
C ASN A 188 5.42 -2.52 15.34
N LYS A 189 6.07 -3.61 15.71
CA LYS A 189 5.89 -4.25 17.02
C LYS A 189 6.29 -3.38 18.20
N ASP A 190 7.38 -2.61 18.03
CA ASP A 190 7.96 -1.81 19.11
C ASP A 190 7.03 -0.66 19.51
N LYS A 191 6.17 -0.22 18.59
CA LYS A 191 5.25 0.90 18.77
C LYS A 191 3.77 0.47 18.75
N ASN A 192 3.50 -0.81 18.53
CA ASN A 192 2.15 -1.35 18.33
C ASN A 192 1.34 -0.51 17.34
N SER A 193 1.92 -0.27 16.17
CA SER A 193 1.34 0.58 15.12
C SER A 193 1.58 -0.02 13.75
N TYR A 194 0.91 0.52 12.75
CA TYR A 194 1.02 0.07 11.37
C TYR A 194 1.47 1.22 10.49
N ALA A 195 2.38 0.95 9.57
CA ALA A 195 2.69 1.82 8.45
C ALA A 195 2.05 1.26 7.19
N ILE A 196 1.33 2.11 6.46
CA ILE A 196 0.52 1.73 5.30
C ILE A 196 0.97 2.54 4.10
N PHE A 197 1.24 1.85 3.01
CA PHE A 197 1.46 2.42 1.69
C PHE A 197 0.33 1.97 0.77
N GLU A 198 -0.30 2.91 0.10
CA GLU A 198 -1.33 2.66 -0.90
C GLU A 198 -1.04 3.48 -2.16
N ALA A 199 -1.20 2.87 -3.32
CA ALA A 199 -1.12 3.56 -4.59
C ALA A 199 -2.27 3.10 -5.49
N SER A 200 -2.87 4.06 -6.21
CA SER A 200 -3.81 3.78 -7.28
C SER A 200 -3.52 4.65 -8.49
N TYR A 201 -3.61 4.07 -9.68
CA TYR A 201 -3.34 4.77 -10.95
C TYR A 201 -4.04 4.07 -12.12
N LEU A 202 -4.25 4.78 -13.22
CA LEU A 202 -4.87 4.21 -14.41
C LEU A 202 -3.95 3.18 -15.08
N GLU A 203 -4.51 2.14 -15.66
CA GLU A 203 -3.76 1.10 -16.39
C GLU A 203 -2.91 1.68 -17.55
N LYS A 204 -3.39 2.73 -18.21
CA LYS A 204 -2.63 3.42 -19.27
C LYS A 204 -1.31 4.01 -18.78
N ASP A 205 -1.23 4.36 -17.49
CA ASP A 205 -0.06 4.96 -16.85
C ASP A 205 0.87 3.91 -16.22
N LYS A 206 0.51 2.61 -16.32
CA LYS A 206 1.19 1.47 -15.69
C LYS A 206 2.70 1.51 -15.88
N LYS A 207 3.17 1.73 -17.11
CA LYS A 207 4.61 1.68 -17.42
C LYS A 207 5.44 2.66 -16.59
N ILE A 208 4.91 3.85 -16.35
CA ILE A 208 5.58 4.90 -15.56
C ILE A 208 5.35 4.65 -14.09
N MET A 209 4.10 4.41 -13.70
CA MET A 209 3.71 4.31 -12.30
C MET A 209 4.26 3.06 -11.61
N ASP A 210 4.36 1.91 -12.31
CA ASP A 210 4.97 0.70 -11.74
C ASP A 210 6.42 0.95 -11.31
N SER A 211 7.17 1.72 -12.11
CA SER A 211 8.56 2.07 -11.76
C SER A 211 8.62 2.91 -10.48
N ILE A 212 7.79 3.96 -10.39
CA ILE A 212 7.72 4.85 -9.24
C ILE A 212 7.26 4.09 -7.98
N VAL A 213 6.15 3.37 -8.09
CA VAL A 213 5.57 2.61 -6.98
C VAL A 213 6.54 1.55 -6.47
N ASN A 214 7.24 0.84 -7.37
CA ASN A 214 8.23 -0.16 -6.97
C ASN A 214 9.39 0.44 -6.16
N GLU A 215 9.93 1.60 -6.58
CA GLU A 215 10.99 2.27 -5.81
C GLU A 215 10.48 2.75 -4.44
N MET A 216 9.30 3.35 -4.41
CA MET A 216 8.67 3.76 -3.15
C MET A 216 8.47 2.57 -2.21
N VAL A 217 7.93 1.45 -2.71
CA VAL A 217 7.64 0.24 -1.92
C VAL A 217 8.91 -0.43 -1.40
N LYS A 218 9.99 -0.48 -2.21
CA LYS A 218 11.29 -1.01 -1.77
C LYS A 218 11.88 -0.21 -0.63
N SER A 219 11.75 1.10 -0.66
CA SER A 219 12.27 2.00 0.36
C SER A 219 11.38 2.11 1.61
N PHE A 220 10.09 1.72 1.50
CA PHE A 220 9.11 1.80 2.58
C PHE A 220 9.39 0.81 3.69
N LYS A 221 9.76 1.32 4.87
CA LYS A 221 10.19 0.52 6.01
C LYS A 221 9.96 1.22 7.35
N ILE A 222 9.87 0.41 8.40
CA ILE A 222 9.92 0.89 9.77
C ILE A 222 11.35 1.37 10.09
N ILE A 223 11.44 2.50 10.78
CA ILE A 223 12.68 3.04 11.34
C ILE A 223 12.72 2.79 12.85
N LYS A 224 13.94 2.56 13.35
CA LYS A 224 14.19 2.35 14.79
C LYS A 224 14.34 3.67 15.52
#